data_d2be0931eb016629c8aa18926f777b4d
#
_entry.id   d2be0931eb016629c8aa18926f777b4d
#
_cell.length_a   1.000
_cell.length_b   1.000
_cell.length_c   1.000
_cell.angle_alpha   90.00
_cell.angle_beta   90.00
_cell.angle_gamma   90.00
#
_symmetry.space_group_name_H-M   'P 1'
#
loop_
_entity.id
_entity.type
_entity.pdbx_description
1 polymer ?
#
loop_
_entity_poly.entity_id
_entity_poly.type
_entity_poly.pdbx_seq_one_letter_code
_entity_poly.pdbx_strand_id
1 'polypeptide(L)'
;QQEALARREAVLAKKEKELLSKGTMIRKKFTVIFAKTLLVCLIAFTVVGGCAGYGVYKGIVDSAPNIHDIDATPTGYLSTVLDNQGNETATLVASGSNRVYVTIDEIPLDLQHAFVAIEDARFYEHNGIDITGIVRAGITGITSGRFSQGASTITQQLLKNNVFTDWTSESSFADKMERKIQEQYLAIQLEKVEDKDWILENYLNTINLGQNTLGVQAASQRYFNKDVSELTLSECAVIAGITQNPSRYNPVSNPDANAERRTKVLNNMLDQ
;
A
#
# COMPACT_ATOMS: atom_id res chain seq x y z
N GLN A 1 69.70 18.73 -53.41
CA GLN A 1 68.23 18.64 -53.56
C GLN A 1 67.61 17.68 -52.58
N GLN A 2 68.19 16.49 -52.33
CA GLN A 2 67.67 15.48 -51.40
C GLN A 2 67.65 15.97 -49.94
N GLU A 3 68.67 16.67 -49.49
CA GLU A 3 68.76 17.23 -48.14
C GLU A 3 67.71 18.32 -47.85
N ALA A 4 67.39 19.13 -48.86
CA ALA A 4 66.37 20.16 -48.78
C ALA A 4 64.93 19.55 -48.73
N LEU A 5 64.71 18.44 -49.41
CA LEU A 5 63.46 17.69 -49.33
C LEU A 5 63.25 17.07 -47.94
N ALA A 6 64.27 16.38 -47.43
CA ALA A 6 64.26 15.76 -46.11
C ALA A 6 64.00 16.79 -44.99
N ARG A 7 64.58 17.99 -45.04
CA ARG A 7 64.28 19.08 -44.10
C ARG A 7 62.85 19.59 -44.22
N ARG A 8 62.27 19.67 -45.42
CA ARG A 8 60.86 20.08 -45.59
C ARG A 8 59.90 19.02 -45.04
N GLU A 9 60.16 17.74 -45.26
CA GLU A 9 59.35 16.65 -44.69
C GLU A 9 59.42 16.61 -43.18
N ALA A 10 60.57 16.81 -42.56
CA ALA A 10 60.74 16.89 -41.11
C ALA A 10 60.00 18.09 -40.51
N VAL A 11 59.99 19.23 -41.18
CA VAL A 11 59.21 20.45 -40.72
C VAL A 11 57.73 20.20 -40.88
N LEU A 12 57.25 19.56 -41.96
CA LEU A 12 55.85 19.22 -42.15
C LEU A 12 55.36 18.20 -41.10
N ALA A 13 56.14 17.14 -40.85
CA ALA A 13 55.81 16.16 -39.82
C ALA A 13 55.75 16.75 -38.40
N LYS A 14 56.63 17.71 -38.10
CA LYS A 14 56.61 18.45 -36.84
C LYS A 14 55.40 19.35 -36.70
N LYS A 15 54.99 20.06 -37.78
CA LYS A 15 53.77 20.88 -37.81
C LYS A 15 52.50 20.00 -37.69
N GLU A 16 52.46 18.86 -38.34
CA GLU A 16 51.35 17.90 -38.27
C GLU A 16 51.18 17.33 -36.84
N LYS A 17 52.29 16.93 -36.21
CA LYS A 17 52.31 16.53 -34.80
C LYS A 17 51.82 17.64 -33.83
N GLU A 18 52.21 18.90 -34.07
CA GLU A 18 51.74 20.06 -33.27
C GLU A 18 50.23 20.30 -33.45
N LEU A 19 49.73 20.22 -34.69
CA LEU A 19 48.28 20.38 -34.97
C LEU A 19 47.46 19.27 -34.37
N LEU A 20 47.91 18.01 -34.46
CA LEU A 20 47.25 16.85 -33.80
C LEU A 20 47.29 16.99 -32.28
N SER A 21 48.42 17.43 -31.70
CA SER A 21 48.54 17.70 -30.25
C SER A 21 47.58 18.78 -29.77
N LYS A 22 47.49 19.89 -30.51
CA LYS A 22 46.58 21.01 -30.20
C LYS A 22 45.10 20.58 -30.32
N GLY A 23 44.76 19.84 -31.38
CA GLY A 23 43.41 19.27 -31.58
C GLY A 23 42.99 18.31 -30.44
N THR A 24 43.92 17.46 -30.01
CA THR A 24 43.68 16.53 -28.89
C THR A 24 43.51 17.28 -27.56
N MET A 25 44.27 18.32 -27.30
CA MET A 25 44.11 19.16 -26.09
C MET A 25 42.78 19.91 -26.09
N ILE A 26 42.38 20.48 -27.23
CA ILE A 26 41.10 21.20 -27.37
C ILE A 26 39.94 20.20 -27.12
N ARG A 27 40.00 19.03 -27.74
CA ARG A 27 39.00 17.95 -27.57
C ARG A 27 38.91 17.51 -26.11
N LYS A 28 40.03 17.31 -25.42
CA LYS A 28 40.03 16.97 -23.98
C LYS A 28 39.43 18.08 -23.12
N LYS A 29 39.79 19.35 -23.36
CA LYS A 29 39.20 20.48 -22.65
C LYS A 29 37.70 20.57 -22.86
N PHE A 30 37.25 20.44 -24.12
CA PHE A 30 35.82 20.43 -24.45
C PHE A 30 35.08 19.31 -23.74
N THR A 31 35.61 18.06 -23.76
CA THR A 31 35.01 16.91 -23.06
C THR A 31 34.89 17.16 -21.54
N VAL A 32 35.93 17.71 -20.93
CA VAL A 32 35.92 18.03 -19.49
C VAL A 32 34.90 19.15 -19.16
N ILE A 33 34.85 20.19 -19.98
CA ILE A 33 33.86 21.27 -19.78
C ILE A 33 32.46 20.74 -19.96
N PHE A 34 32.20 19.97 -21.03
CA PHE A 34 30.92 19.36 -21.29
C PHE A 34 30.49 18.42 -20.13
N ALA A 35 31.38 17.55 -19.64
CA ALA A 35 31.09 16.67 -18.51
C ALA A 35 30.76 17.44 -17.23
N LYS A 36 31.52 18.54 -16.95
CA LYS A 36 31.25 19.42 -15.80
C LYS A 36 29.87 20.11 -15.93
N THR A 37 29.59 20.65 -17.11
CA THR A 37 28.29 21.32 -17.36
C THR A 37 27.14 20.31 -17.23
N LEU A 38 27.28 19.13 -17.80
CA LEU A 38 26.27 18.05 -17.67
C LEU A 38 26.04 17.66 -16.21
N LEU A 39 27.10 17.53 -15.43
CA LEU A 39 27.01 17.23 -13.99
C LEU A 39 26.28 18.34 -13.23
N VAL A 40 26.63 19.62 -13.49
CA VAL A 40 25.95 20.77 -12.85
C VAL A 40 24.46 20.79 -13.22
N CYS A 41 24.12 20.58 -14.51
CA CYS A 41 22.73 20.52 -14.95
C CYS A 41 21.98 19.37 -14.28
N LEU A 42 22.60 18.21 -14.13
CA LEU A 42 22.01 17.05 -13.46
C LEU A 42 21.74 17.33 -11.98
N ILE A 43 22.71 17.94 -11.28
CA ILE A 43 22.54 18.34 -9.88
C ILE A 43 21.42 19.38 -9.75
N ALA A 44 21.42 20.41 -10.61
CA ALA A 44 20.39 21.45 -10.60
C ALA A 44 18.99 20.86 -10.85
N PHE A 45 18.87 19.97 -11.82
CA PHE A 45 17.61 19.26 -12.13
C PHE A 45 17.13 18.41 -10.93
N THR A 46 18.06 17.69 -10.28
CA THR A 46 17.74 16.88 -9.08
C THR A 46 17.26 17.75 -7.93
N VAL A 47 17.93 18.89 -7.68
CA VAL A 47 17.55 19.82 -6.61
C VAL A 47 16.18 20.46 -6.91
N VAL A 48 15.99 21.01 -8.10
CA VAL A 48 14.72 21.65 -8.48
C VAL A 48 13.57 20.63 -8.46
N GLY A 49 13.78 19.43 -9.05
CA GLY A 49 12.80 18.35 -9.02
C GLY A 49 12.47 17.88 -7.61
N GLY A 50 13.48 17.76 -6.74
CA GLY A 50 13.31 17.41 -5.33
C GLY A 50 12.51 18.46 -4.55
N CYS A 51 12.83 19.75 -4.73
CA CYS A 51 12.08 20.84 -4.10
C CYS A 51 10.61 20.90 -4.59
N ALA A 52 10.39 20.74 -5.89
CA ALA A 52 9.04 20.70 -6.45
C ALA A 52 8.24 19.50 -5.92
N GLY A 53 8.84 18.29 -5.91
CA GLY A 53 8.22 17.09 -5.36
C GLY A 53 7.88 17.22 -3.88
N TYR A 54 8.79 17.79 -3.09
CA TYR A 54 8.53 18.07 -1.67
C TYR A 54 7.40 19.09 -1.48
N GLY A 55 7.34 20.14 -2.32
CA GLY A 55 6.26 21.12 -2.27
C GLY A 55 4.88 20.50 -2.55
N VAL A 56 4.79 19.61 -3.55
CA VAL A 56 3.56 18.87 -3.84
C VAL A 56 3.20 17.94 -2.68
N TYR A 57 4.16 17.15 -2.19
CA TYR A 57 3.94 16.27 -1.03
C TYR A 57 3.43 17.05 0.19
N LYS A 58 4.10 18.17 0.52
CA LYS A 58 3.70 19.01 1.64
C LYS A 58 2.29 19.58 1.44
N GLY A 59 1.94 20.06 0.25
CA GLY A 59 0.60 20.55 -0.07
C GLY A 59 -0.48 19.49 0.16
N ILE A 60 -0.23 18.25 -0.25
CA ILE A 60 -1.14 17.10 -0.04
C ILE A 60 -1.28 16.77 1.45
N VAL A 61 -0.17 16.77 2.20
CA VAL A 61 -0.20 16.51 3.65
C VAL A 61 -0.91 17.63 4.41
N ASP A 62 -0.68 18.88 4.03
CA ASP A 62 -1.31 20.04 4.67
C ASP A 62 -2.83 20.11 4.37
N SER A 63 -3.31 19.48 3.29
CA SER A 63 -4.74 19.34 2.97
C SER A 63 -5.42 18.12 3.64
N ALA A 64 -4.62 17.22 4.23
CA ALA A 64 -5.19 16.07 4.94
C ALA A 64 -5.98 16.53 6.18
N PRO A 65 -7.09 15.85 6.51
CA PRO A 65 -7.84 16.17 7.71
C PRO A 65 -7.01 15.94 8.98
N ASN A 66 -7.34 16.63 10.07
CA ASN A 66 -6.64 16.43 11.33
C ASN A 66 -7.05 15.09 11.95
N ILE A 67 -6.10 14.31 12.43
CA ILE A 67 -6.37 12.99 13.03
C ILE A 67 -7.33 13.04 14.22
N HIS A 68 -7.34 14.14 14.99
CA HIS A 68 -8.24 14.32 16.13
C HIS A 68 -9.69 14.64 15.73
N ASP A 69 -9.93 15.02 14.47
CA ASP A 69 -11.24 15.34 13.92
C ASP A 69 -11.81 14.17 13.09
N ILE A 70 -11.04 13.07 12.95
CA ILE A 70 -11.41 11.88 12.19
C ILE A 70 -12.05 10.85 13.13
N ASP A 71 -13.20 10.33 12.72
CA ASP A 71 -13.75 9.10 13.26
C ASP A 71 -13.40 7.95 12.30
N ALA A 72 -12.43 7.11 12.69
CA ALA A 72 -12.03 5.93 11.94
C ALA A 72 -12.81 4.67 12.38
N THR A 73 -13.80 4.80 13.26
CA THR A 73 -14.66 3.68 13.65
C THR A 73 -15.63 3.30 12.53
N PRO A 74 -16.01 2.02 12.43
CA PRO A 74 -17.01 1.59 11.46
C PRO A 74 -18.38 2.21 11.74
N THR A 75 -19.10 2.54 10.68
CA THR A 75 -20.48 3.04 10.75
C THR A 75 -21.45 2.05 10.10
N GLY A 76 -22.76 2.26 10.25
CA GLY A 76 -23.77 1.41 9.60
C GLY A 76 -23.97 0.08 10.31
N TYR A 77 -24.24 0.14 11.59
CA TYR A 77 -24.59 -1.02 12.39
C TYR A 77 -26.00 -1.50 12.11
N LEU A 78 -26.20 -2.81 12.33
CA LEU A 78 -27.50 -3.45 12.33
C LEU A 78 -28.36 -2.86 13.47
N SER A 79 -29.63 -2.60 13.19
CA SER A 79 -30.59 -2.18 14.21
C SER A 79 -31.50 -3.36 14.56
N THR A 80 -31.51 -3.78 15.83
CA THR A 80 -32.33 -4.88 16.32
C THR A 80 -33.54 -4.33 17.08
N VAL A 81 -34.70 -4.84 16.77
CA VAL A 81 -35.93 -4.56 17.51
C VAL A 81 -36.14 -5.65 18.55
N LEU A 82 -36.19 -5.27 19.81
CA LEU A 82 -36.41 -6.19 20.92
C LEU A 82 -37.86 -6.11 21.42
N ASP A 83 -38.38 -7.23 21.95
CA ASP A 83 -39.63 -7.24 22.69
C ASP A 83 -39.44 -6.68 24.13
N ASN A 84 -40.51 -6.63 24.91
CA ASN A 84 -40.46 -6.15 26.30
C ASN A 84 -39.73 -7.11 27.27
N GLN A 85 -39.29 -8.27 26.78
CA GLN A 85 -38.52 -9.27 27.52
C GLN A 85 -37.05 -9.27 27.10
N GLY A 86 -36.68 -8.43 26.09
CA GLY A 86 -35.31 -8.33 25.55
C GLY A 86 -35.01 -9.34 24.44
N ASN A 87 -36.01 -10.09 23.94
CA ASN A 87 -35.79 -10.99 22.84
C ASN A 87 -35.83 -10.24 21.50
N GLU A 88 -34.97 -10.65 20.58
CA GLU A 88 -34.96 -10.10 19.23
C GLU A 88 -36.22 -10.51 18.45
N THR A 89 -36.96 -9.53 17.95
CA THR A 89 -38.19 -9.71 17.18
C THR A 89 -38.05 -9.37 15.72
N ALA A 90 -37.15 -8.46 15.39
CA ALA A 90 -36.86 -8.07 14.03
C ALA A 90 -35.48 -7.43 13.92
N THR A 91 -34.88 -7.52 12.74
CA THR A 91 -33.65 -6.86 12.39
C THR A 91 -33.89 -5.88 11.25
N LEU A 92 -33.53 -4.62 11.43
CA LEU A 92 -33.63 -3.58 10.42
C LEU A 92 -32.28 -3.39 9.76
N VAL A 93 -32.19 -3.72 8.48
CA VAL A 93 -30.97 -3.60 7.68
C VAL A 93 -31.15 -2.50 6.64
N ALA A 94 -30.51 -1.36 6.82
CA ALA A 94 -30.38 -0.39 5.76
C ALA A 94 -29.24 -0.82 4.79
N SER A 95 -29.24 -0.26 3.58
CA SER A 95 -28.15 -0.53 2.63
C SER A 95 -26.80 -0.15 3.24
N GLY A 96 -25.86 -1.11 3.35
CA GLY A 96 -24.56 -0.91 3.98
C GLY A 96 -24.54 -0.91 5.52
N SER A 97 -25.64 -1.30 6.19
CA SER A 97 -25.76 -1.31 7.66
C SER A 97 -26.07 -2.70 8.22
N ASN A 98 -25.27 -3.70 7.85
CA ASN A 98 -25.41 -5.07 8.40
C ASN A 98 -24.25 -5.46 9.32
N ARG A 99 -23.53 -4.48 9.87
CA ARG A 99 -22.45 -4.76 10.82
C ARG A 99 -23.02 -5.14 12.17
N VAL A 100 -22.44 -6.18 12.74
CA VAL A 100 -22.57 -6.53 14.15
C VAL A 100 -21.20 -6.32 14.76
N TYR A 101 -21.07 -5.35 15.67
CA TYR A 101 -19.80 -5.04 16.31
C TYR A 101 -19.41 -6.13 17.30
N VAL A 102 -18.13 -6.48 17.31
CA VAL A 102 -17.52 -7.36 18.28
C VAL A 102 -16.20 -6.76 18.76
N THR A 103 -15.92 -6.90 20.05
CA THR A 103 -14.66 -6.43 20.63
C THR A 103 -13.51 -7.36 20.26
N ILE A 104 -12.28 -6.88 20.37
CA ILE A 104 -11.10 -7.68 20.01
C ILE A 104 -11.00 -8.96 20.85
N ASP A 105 -11.45 -8.92 22.10
CA ASP A 105 -11.46 -10.08 23.01
C ASP A 105 -12.48 -11.15 22.60
N GLU A 106 -13.53 -10.79 21.88
CA GLU A 106 -14.53 -11.72 21.33
C GLU A 106 -14.08 -12.38 20.02
N ILE A 107 -13.07 -11.78 19.35
CA ILE A 107 -12.54 -12.28 18.08
C ILE A 107 -11.43 -13.32 18.37
N PRO A 108 -11.56 -14.58 17.91
CA PRO A 108 -10.53 -15.59 18.13
C PRO A 108 -9.15 -15.15 17.64
N LEU A 109 -8.10 -15.45 18.41
CA LEU A 109 -6.72 -15.17 18.02
C LEU A 109 -6.36 -15.75 16.65
N ASP A 110 -6.88 -16.94 16.32
CA ASP A 110 -6.69 -17.53 14.99
C ASP A 110 -7.20 -16.64 13.87
N LEU A 111 -8.32 -15.93 14.08
CA LEU A 111 -8.87 -15.02 13.09
C LEU A 111 -8.03 -13.75 12.98
N GLN A 112 -7.63 -13.19 14.11
CA GLN A 112 -6.74 -12.02 14.16
C GLN A 112 -5.42 -12.32 13.42
N HIS A 113 -4.79 -13.45 13.74
CA HIS A 113 -3.55 -13.89 13.08
C HIS A 113 -3.74 -14.16 11.59
N ALA A 114 -4.86 -14.76 11.18
CA ALA A 114 -5.15 -15.03 9.77
C ALA A 114 -5.20 -13.73 8.93
N PHE A 115 -5.82 -12.68 9.47
CA PHE A 115 -5.86 -11.38 8.80
C PHE A 115 -4.50 -10.70 8.78
N VAL A 116 -3.79 -10.68 9.89
CA VAL A 116 -2.43 -10.13 9.96
C VAL A 116 -1.51 -10.86 8.99
N ALA A 117 -1.53 -12.19 8.97
CA ALA A 117 -0.67 -13.01 8.13
C ALA A 117 -0.90 -12.80 6.61
N ILE A 118 -2.13 -12.52 6.19
CA ILE A 118 -2.44 -12.39 4.76
C ILE A 118 -2.42 -10.94 4.26
N GLU A 119 -2.72 -9.96 5.10
CA GLU A 119 -2.83 -8.56 4.73
C GLU A 119 -1.61 -7.75 5.12
N ASP A 120 -1.04 -7.99 6.31
CA ASP A 120 0.00 -7.14 6.89
C ASP A 120 0.90 -7.92 7.87
N ALA A 121 1.73 -8.79 7.35
CA ALA A 121 2.56 -9.73 8.11
C ALA A 121 3.45 -9.09 9.20
N ARG A 122 3.72 -7.79 9.11
CA ARG A 122 4.51 -7.03 10.08
C ARG A 122 3.69 -5.96 10.81
N PHE A 123 2.38 -6.17 10.91
CA PHE A 123 1.45 -5.22 11.54
C PHE A 123 1.94 -4.73 12.91
N TYR A 124 2.45 -5.62 13.75
CA TYR A 124 2.94 -5.28 15.09
C TYR A 124 4.34 -4.68 15.12
N GLU A 125 5.05 -4.63 13.98
CA GLU A 125 6.44 -4.17 13.90
C GLU A 125 6.56 -2.73 13.38
N HIS A 126 5.63 -2.27 12.54
CA HIS A 126 5.67 -0.94 11.94
C HIS A 126 4.72 0.04 12.63
N ASN A 127 4.87 1.34 12.32
CA ASN A 127 4.03 2.42 12.84
C ASN A 127 3.22 3.07 11.70
N GLY A 128 2.17 2.40 11.25
CA GLY A 128 1.22 2.87 10.24
C GLY A 128 1.61 2.54 8.79
N ILE A 129 2.90 2.50 8.47
CA ILE A 129 3.41 2.13 7.14
C ILE A 129 4.49 1.05 7.22
N ASP A 130 4.43 0.07 6.34
CA ASP A 130 5.45 -0.95 6.21
C ASP A 130 6.44 -0.61 5.09
N ILE A 131 7.51 0.13 5.43
CA ILE A 131 8.54 0.54 4.47
C ILE A 131 9.22 -0.69 3.84
N THR A 132 9.48 -1.74 4.62
CA THR A 132 10.11 -2.98 4.12
C THR A 132 9.20 -3.68 3.12
N GLY A 133 7.89 -3.72 3.38
CA GLY A 133 6.88 -4.24 2.45
C GLY A 133 6.79 -3.44 1.16
N ILE A 134 6.83 -2.12 1.25
CA ILE A 134 6.83 -1.23 0.07
C ILE A 134 8.05 -1.49 -0.80
N VAL A 135 9.26 -1.54 -0.21
CA VAL A 135 10.50 -1.81 -0.93
C VAL A 135 10.45 -3.22 -1.57
N ARG A 136 10.04 -4.23 -0.82
CA ARG A 136 9.88 -5.60 -1.33
C ARG A 136 8.89 -5.66 -2.51
N ALA A 137 7.71 -5.04 -2.36
CA ALA A 137 6.70 -5.01 -3.42
C ALA A 137 7.21 -4.26 -4.66
N GLY A 138 7.96 -3.17 -4.48
CA GLY A 138 8.62 -2.43 -5.56
C GLY A 138 9.64 -3.28 -6.32
N ILE A 139 10.56 -3.94 -5.63
CA ILE A 139 11.56 -4.82 -6.25
C ILE A 139 10.87 -5.98 -6.99
N THR A 140 9.89 -6.63 -6.35
CA THR A 140 9.15 -7.73 -6.98
C THR A 140 8.36 -7.25 -8.19
N GLY A 141 7.74 -6.06 -8.13
CA GLY A 141 7.02 -5.46 -9.26
C GLY A 141 7.92 -5.19 -10.46
N ILE A 142 9.12 -4.64 -10.22
CA ILE A 142 10.11 -4.36 -11.28
C ILE A 142 10.66 -5.67 -11.87
N THR A 143 11.01 -6.65 -11.04
CA THR A 143 11.62 -7.91 -11.50
C THR A 143 10.64 -8.86 -12.19
N SER A 144 9.38 -8.90 -11.74
CA SER A 144 8.34 -9.77 -12.30
C SER A 144 7.49 -9.10 -13.39
N GLY A 145 7.62 -7.79 -13.57
CA GLY A 145 6.75 -6.98 -14.43
C GLY A 145 5.29 -6.91 -13.96
N ARG A 146 4.99 -7.34 -12.74
CA ARG A 146 3.64 -7.37 -12.15
C ARG A 146 3.64 -6.77 -10.76
N PHE A 147 2.95 -5.65 -10.58
CA PHE A 147 2.69 -5.05 -9.27
C PHE A 147 1.48 -5.72 -8.61
N SER A 148 1.61 -7.00 -8.25
CA SER A 148 0.52 -7.83 -7.72
C SER A 148 0.52 -7.97 -6.19
N GLN A 149 1.59 -7.54 -5.52
CA GLN A 149 1.67 -7.59 -4.06
C GLN A 149 1.10 -6.30 -3.46
N GLY A 150 0.14 -6.44 -2.56
CA GLY A 150 -0.34 -5.36 -1.71
C GLY A 150 0.78 -4.91 -0.75
N ALA A 151 0.99 -3.60 -0.68
CA ALA A 151 1.92 -2.97 0.27
C ALA A 151 1.18 -2.01 1.22
N SER A 152 -0.14 -2.07 1.25
CA SER A 152 -0.98 -1.27 2.15
C SER A 152 -1.14 -2.01 3.47
N THR A 153 -0.91 -1.31 4.57
CA THR A 153 -1.07 -1.85 5.92
C THR A 153 -2.56 -1.94 6.31
N ILE A 154 -2.86 -2.70 7.36
CA ILE A 154 -4.19 -2.77 7.99
C ILE A 154 -4.66 -1.37 8.37
N THR A 155 -3.79 -0.55 8.95
CA THR A 155 -4.07 0.84 9.34
C THR A 155 -4.47 1.71 8.15
N GLN A 156 -3.75 1.60 7.03
CA GLN A 156 -4.12 2.31 5.78
C GLN A 156 -5.46 1.84 5.21
N GLN A 157 -5.76 0.54 5.30
CA GLN A 157 -7.02 -0.01 4.83
C GLN A 157 -8.19 0.45 5.70
N LEU A 158 -8.01 0.53 7.02
CA LEU A 158 -8.99 1.08 7.95
C LEU A 158 -9.36 2.53 7.58
N LEU A 159 -8.35 3.39 7.44
CA LEU A 159 -8.55 4.79 7.05
C LEU A 159 -9.21 4.93 5.67
N LYS A 160 -8.76 4.14 4.69
CA LYS A 160 -9.36 4.14 3.36
C LYS A 160 -10.87 3.84 3.40
N ASN A 161 -11.28 2.88 4.21
CA ASN A 161 -12.66 2.42 4.24
C ASN A 161 -13.60 3.30 5.08
N ASN A 162 -13.10 3.96 6.12
CA ASN A 162 -13.92 4.73 7.07
C ASN A 162 -13.77 6.25 6.91
N VAL A 163 -12.63 6.73 6.42
CA VAL A 163 -12.37 8.18 6.27
C VAL A 163 -12.48 8.62 4.81
N PHE A 164 -11.91 7.85 3.89
CA PHE A 164 -11.94 8.18 2.45
C PHE A 164 -13.05 7.41 1.73
N THR A 165 -14.30 7.55 2.16
CA THR A 165 -15.43 6.74 1.67
C THR A 165 -15.69 6.86 0.18
N ASP A 166 -15.31 7.98 -0.45
CA ASP A 166 -15.53 8.26 -1.87
C ASP A 166 -14.45 7.66 -2.80
N TRP A 167 -13.50 6.88 -2.27
CA TRP A 167 -12.39 6.29 -3.03
C TRP A 167 -12.84 5.43 -4.23
N THR A 168 -14.05 4.90 -4.20
CA THR A 168 -14.62 4.09 -5.28
C THR A 168 -15.02 4.92 -6.51
N SER A 169 -15.25 6.23 -6.33
CA SER A 169 -15.63 7.17 -7.39
C SER A 169 -14.43 7.87 -8.04
N GLU A 170 -13.22 7.71 -7.49
CA GLU A 170 -12.00 8.31 -8.02
C GLU A 170 -11.64 7.77 -9.41
N SER A 171 -11.64 8.66 -10.40
CA SER A 171 -11.29 8.34 -11.77
C SER A 171 -9.87 8.78 -12.17
N SER A 172 -9.38 9.86 -11.54
CA SER A 172 -8.07 10.45 -11.84
C SER A 172 -6.93 9.71 -11.14
N PHE A 173 -5.79 9.62 -11.82
CA PHE A 173 -4.55 9.15 -11.20
C PHE A 173 -4.07 10.10 -10.09
N ALA A 174 -4.27 11.42 -10.28
CA ALA A 174 -3.88 12.43 -9.30
C ALA A 174 -4.66 12.24 -7.99
N ASP A 175 -5.97 12.06 -8.04
CA ASP A 175 -6.82 11.86 -6.87
C ASP A 175 -6.40 10.61 -6.08
N LYS A 176 -6.13 9.51 -6.79
CA LYS A 176 -5.63 8.26 -6.20
C LYS A 176 -4.28 8.42 -5.51
N MET A 177 -3.38 9.22 -6.11
CA MET A 177 -2.07 9.50 -5.52
C MET A 177 -2.19 10.42 -4.30
N GLU A 178 -3.02 11.46 -4.38
CA GLU A 178 -3.31 12.36 -3.26
C GLU A 178 -3.86 11.58 -2.07
N ARG A 179 -4.94 10.85 -2.27
CA ARG A 179 -5.50 9.98 -1.22
C ARG A 179 -4.44 9.01 -0.67
N LYS A 180 -3.64 8.37 -1.52
CA LYS A 180 -2.64 7.39 -1.05
C LYS A 180 -1.55 8.02 -0.18
N ILE A 181 -1.16 9.25 -0.47
CA ILE A 181 -0.21 10.02 0.37
C ILE A 181 -0.89 10.40 1.70
N GLN A 182 -2.15 10.85 1.65
CA GLN A 182 -2.92 11.18 2.85
C GLN A 182 -3.17 9.95 3.73
N GLU A 183 -3.54 8.79 3.14
CA GLU A 183 -3.67 7.51 3.86
C GLU A 183 -2.38 7.15 4.62
N GLN A 184 -1.22 7.27 3.96
CA GLN A 184 0.06 6.97 4.59
C GLN A 184 0.39 7.93 5.73
N TYR A 185 0.16 9.23 5.50
CA TYR A 185 0.37 10.24 6.53
C TYR A 185 -0.54 10.02 7.73
N LEU A 186 -1.84 9.83 7.49
CA LEU A 186 -2.82 9.62 8.56
C LEU A 186 -2.61 8.29 9.28
N ALA A 187 -2.15 7.24 8.61
CA ALA A 187 -1.81 5.96 9.26
C ALA A 187 -0.70 6.13 10.30
N ILE A 188 0.33 6.93 9.99
CA ILE A 188 1.38 7.26 10.97
C ILE A 188 0.83 8.11 12.13
N GLN A 189 -0.13 8.99 11.88
CA GLN A 189 -0.73 9.81 12.94
C GLN A 189 -1.68 8.97 13.81
N LEU A 190 -2.48 8.07 13.21
CA LEU A 190 -3.41 7.21 13.92
C LEU A 190 -2.67 6.28 14.91
N GLU A 191 -1.57 5.66 14.48
CA GLU A 191 -0.76 4.79 15.35
C GLU A 191 0.03 5.52 16.45
N LYS A 192 -0.06 6.85 16.53
CA LYS A 192 0.44 7.62 17.69
C LYS A 192 -0.62 7.83 18.77
N VAL A 193 -1.89 7.73 18.40
CA VAL A 193 -3.03 8.01 19.28
C VAL A 193 -3.82 6.77 19.65
N GLU A 194 -3.82 5.75 18.77
CA GLU A 194 -4.51 4.48 18.96
C GLU A 194 -3.53 3.31 18.93
N ASP A 195 -3.79 2.28 19.71
CA ASP A 195 -2.98 1.06 19.76
C ASP A 195 -3.34 0.06 18.65
N LYS A 196 -2.54 -0.99 18.54
CA LYS A 196 -2.71 -2.03 17.52
C LYS A 196 -4.00 -2.83 17.69
N ASP A 197 -4.43 -3.07 18.90
CA ASP A 197 -5.65 -3.83 19.19
C ASP A 197 -6.88 -3.02 18.78
N TRP A 198 -6.91 -1.73 19.10
CA TRP A 198 -7.96 -0.83 18.64
C TRP A 198 -8.04 -0.76 17.10
N ILE A 199 -6.87 -0.65 16.43
CA ILE A 199 -6.82 -0.58 14.96
C ILE A 199 -7.31 -1.89 14.34
N LEU A 200 -6.87 -3.03 14.86
CA LEU A 200 -7.27 -4.34 14.36
C LEU A 200 -8.76 -4.60 14.61
N GLU A 201 -9.27 -4.27 15.79
CA GLU A 201 -10.70 -4.37 16.12
C GLU A 201 -11.56 -3.61 15.13
N ASN A 202 -11.26 -2.32 14.92
CA ASN A 202 -12.03 -1.48 14.01
C ASN A 202 -11.89 -1.93 12.54
N TYR A 203 -10.71 -2.42 12.14
CA TYR A 203 -10.51 -3.00 10.81
C TYR A 203 -11.39 -4.25 10.61
N LEU A 204 -11.37 -5.19 11.55
CA LEU A 204 -12.13 -6.43 11.47
C LEU A 204 -13.65 -6.20 11.49
N ASN A 205 -14.09 -5.13 12.14
CA ASN A 205 -15.49 -4.70 12.11
C ASN A 205 -15.86 -3.88 10.86
N THR A 206 -14.88 -3.42 10.07
CA THR A 206 -15.11 -2.57 8.88
C THR A 206 -15.17 -3.33 7.57
N ILE A 207 -14.30 -4.31 7.39
CA ILE A 207 -13.99 -4.88 6.08
C ILE A 207 -15.19 -5.49 5.37
N ASN A 208 -15.20 -5.33 4.02
CA ASN A 208 -16.18 -5.96 3.15
C ASN A 208 -15.75 -7.41 2.82
N LEU A 209 -16.55 -8.36 3.25
CA LEU A 209 -16.31 -9.79 3.07
C LEU A 209 -17.27 -10.45 2.05
N GLY A 210 -17.81 -9.63 1.13
CA GLY A 210 -18.66 -10.09 0.04
C GLY A 210 -20.12 -10.27 0.43
N GLN A 211 -20.99 -10.38 -0.57
CA GLN A 211 -22.43 -10.56 -0.41
C GLN A 211 -23.09 -9.58 0.59
N ASN A 212 -22.68 -8.32 0.55
CA ASN A 212 -23.11 -7.28 1.48
C ASN A 212 -22.76 -7.60 2.94
N THR A 213 -21.70 -8.36 3.20
CA THR A 213 -21.27 -8.75 4.54
C THR A 213 -20.15 -7.83 4.99
N LEU A 214 -20.39 -7.04 6.03
CA LEU A 214 -19.47 -6.06 6.58
C LEU A 214 -19.05 -6.47 7.99
N GLY A 215 -17.74 -6.66 8.18
CA GLY A 215 -17.14 -7.12 9.43
C GLY A 215 -17.21 -8.62 9.64
N VAL A 216 -16.36 -9.10 10.57
CA VAL A 216 -16.11 -10.54 10.78
C VAL A 216 -17.29 -11.27 11.44
N GLN A 217 -18.04 -10.62 12.33
CA GLN A 217 -19.21 -11.25 12.96
C GLN A 217 -20.31 -11.53 11.92
N ALA A 218 -20.60 -10.54 11.07
CA ALA A 218 -21.57 -10.72 9.98
C ALA A 218 -21.10 -11.83 9.00
N ALA A 219 -19.79 -11.92 8.74
CA ALA A 219 -19.20 -12.96 7.90
C ALA A 219 -19.32 -14.35 8.55
N SER A 220 -19.05 -14.48 9.84
CA SER A 220 -19.22 -15.72 10.60
C SER A 220 -20.65 -16.23 10.53
N GLN A 221 -21.61 -15.36 10.79
CA GLN A 221 -23.02 -15.69 10.68
C GLN A 221 -23.42 -16.08 9.25
N ARG A 222 -22.96 -15.31 8.25
CA ARG A 222 -23.33 -15.50 6.85
C ARG A 222 -22.81 -16.81 6.27
N TYR A 223 -21.55 -17.16 6.55
CA TYR A 223 -20.88 -18.29 5.91
C TYR A 223 -20.92 -19.58 6.72
N PHE A 224 -21.03 -19.48 8.04
CA PHE A 224 -20.94 -20.62 8.94
C PHE A 224 -22.11 -20.75 9.91
N ASN A 225 -23.00 -19.73 9.98
CA ASN A 225 -24.11 -19.67 10.95
C ASN A 225 -23.64 -19.86 12.40
N LYS A 226 -22.52 -19.21 12.74
CA LYS A 226 -21.85 -19.26 14.04
C LYS A 226 -21.58 -17.87 14.56
N ASP A 227 -21.44 -17.74 15.86
CA ASP A 227 -20.77 -16.60 16.45
C ASP A 227 -19.29 -16.57 16.06
N VAL A 228 -18.67 -15.39 15.95
CA VAL A 228 -17.28 -15.26 15.55
C VAL A 228 -16.34 -15.97 16.51
N SER A 229 -16.69 -16.00 17.81
CA SER A 229 -15.93 -16.68 18.86
C SER A 229 -15.89 -18.21 18.72
N GLU A 230 -16.81 -18.79 17.94
CA GLU A 230 -16.92 -20.24 17.71
C GLU A 230 -16.21 -20.72 16.43
N LEU A 231 -15.54 -19.81 15.72
CA LEU A 231 -14.85 -20.15 14.47
C LEU A 231 -13.64 -21.06 14.73
N THR A 232 -13.53 -22.10 13.93
CA THR A 232 -12.33 -22.94 13.87
C THR A 232 -11.23 -22.26 13.05
N LEU A 233 -9.97 -22.64 13.24
CA LEU A 233 -8.82 -22.14 12.46
C LEU A 233 -9.08 -22.18 10.94
N SER A 234 -9.68 -23.27 10.43
CA SER A 234 -9.98 -23.39 9.00
C SER A 234 -11.03 -22.37 8.53
N GLU A 235 -12.05 -22.10 9.34
CA GLU A 235 -13.09 -21.12 9.06
C GLU A 235 -12.52 -19.68 9.14
N CYS A 236 -11.65 -19.42 10.11
CA CYS A 236 -10.89 -18.16 10.20
C CYS A 236 -10.09 -17.89 8.91
N ALA A 237 -9.37 -18.89 8.42
CA ALA A 237 -8.59 -18.77 7.20
C ALA A 237 -9.46 -18.61 5.93
N VAL A 238 -10.68 -19.20 5.90
CA VAL A 238 -11.68 -18.97 4.84
C VAL A 238 -12.09 -17.50 4.82
N ILE A 239 -12.49 -16.95 5.97
CA ILE A 239 -12.94 -15.55 6.07
C ILE A 239 -11.81 -14.59 5.69
N ALA A 240 -10.61 -14.77 6.25
CA ALA A 240 -9.45 -13.92 5.91
C ALA A 240 -9.09 -13.99 4.42
N GLY A 241 -9.31 -15.15 3.78
CA GLY A 241 -9.06 -15.33 2.36
C GLY A 241 -9.95 -14.49 1.44
N ILE A 242 -11.10 -13.99 1.92
CA ILE A 242 -12.05 -13.23 1.09
C ILE A 242 -11.54 -11.82 0.78
N THR A 243 -10.74 -11.21 1.67
CA THR A 243 -10.38 -9.77 1.69
C THR A 243 -9.84 -9.22 0.38
N GLN A 244 -8.93 -9.93 -0.27
CA GLN A 244 -8.26 -9.45 -1.47
C GLN A 244 -9.22 -9.16 -2.63
N ASN A 245 -10.23 -10.01 -2.80
CA ASN A 245 -11.25 -9.87 -3.83
C ASN A 245 -12.53 -10.61 -3.39
N PRO A 246 -13.46 -9.91 -2.73
CA PRO A 246 -14.66 -10.53 -2.15
C PRO A 246 -15.56 -11.25 -3.14
N SER A 247 -15.57 -10.85 -4.40
CA SER A 247 -16.34 -11.55 -5.45
C SER A 247 -15.64 -12.82 -5.90
N ARG A 248 -14.31 -12.78 -6.07
CA ARG A 248 -13.52 -13.92 -6.57
C ARG A 248 -13.35 -15.01 -5.52
N TYR A 249 -13.11 -14.62 -4.28
CA TYR A 249 -12.81 -15.55 -3.19
C TYR A 249 -14.02 -15.80 -2.27
N ASN A 250 -15.22 -15.61 -2.80
CA ASN A 250 -16.43 -15.91 -2.05
C ASN A 250 -16.58 -17.42 -1.84
N PRO A 251 -16.68 -17.91 -0.59
CA PRO A 251 -16.71 -19.35 -0.33
C PRO A 251 -17.99 -20.06 -0.82
N VAL A 252 -19.07 -19.31 -1.05
CA VAL A 252 -20.33 -19.86 -1.54
C VAL A 252 -20.36 -19.93 -3.07
N SER A 253 -19.95 -18.85 -3.75
CA SER A 253 -20.02 -18.78 -5.22
C SER A 253 -18.77 -19.35 -5.91
N ASN A 254 -17.62 -19.33 -5.25
CA ASN A 254 -16.31 -19.78 -5.79
C ASN A 254 -15.52 -20.57 -4.73
N PRO A 255 -16.02 -21.73 -4.26
CA PRO A 255 -15.42 -22.49 -3.16
C PRO A 255 -13.99 -22.94 -3.46
N ASP A 256 -13.67 -23.33 -4.70
CA ASP A 256 -12.32 -23.79 -5.09
C ASP A 256 -11.31 -22.65 -5.01
N ALA A 257 -11.64 -21.48 -5.52
CA ALA A 257 -10.78 -20.30 -5.45
C ALA A 257 -10.55 -19.84 -4.00
N ASN A 258 -11.59 -19.94 -3.15
CA ASN A 258 -11.43 -19.67 -1.73
C ASN A 258 -10.56 -20.75 -1.05
N ALA A 259 -10.69 -22.02 -1.39
CA ALA A 259 -9.87 -23.10 -0.84
C ALA A 259 -8.37 -22.92 -1.14
N GLU A 260 -8.03 -22.52 -2.37
CA GLU A 260 -6.65 -22.16 -2.72
C GLU A 260 -6.16 -20.98 -1.87
N ARG A 261 -6.99 -19.95 -1.71
CA ARG A 261 -6.65 -18.76 -0.93
C ARG A 261 -6.54 -19.07 0.56
N ARG A 262 -7.42 -19.91 1.11
CA ARG A 262 -7.34 -20.44 2.49
C ARG A 262 -5.99 -21.11 2.73
N THR A 263 -5.56 -21.99 1.83
CA THR A 263 -4.26 -22.67 1.92
C THR A 263 -3.13 -21.66 1.99
N LYS A 264 -3.20 -20.56 1.22
CA LYS A 264 -2.21 -19.50 1.29
C LYS A 264 -2.24 -18.77 2.65
N VAL A 265 -3.42 -18.52 3.21
CA VAL A 265 -3.55 -17.90 4.55
C VAL A 265 -2.87 -18.79 5.58
N LEU A 266 -3.22 -20.09 5.61
CA LEU A 266 -2.65 -21.04 6.58
C LEU A 266 -1.12 -21.18 6.45
N ASN A 267 -0.59 -21.19 5.22
CA ASN A 267 0.86 -21.20 5.02
C ASN A 267 1.52 -19.91 5.54
N ASN A 268 0.93 -18.75 5.28
CA ASN A 268 1.44 -17.49 5.82
C ASN A 268 1.43 -17.46 7.35
N MET A 269 0.37 -18.01 7.99
CA MET A 269 0.30 -18.14 9.45
C MET A 269 1.37 -19.08 10.01
N LEU A 270 1.72 -20.13 9.26
CA LEU A 270 2.76 -21.08 9.66
C LEU A 270 4.16 -20.48 9.54
N ASP A 271 4.37 -19.58 8.58
CA ASP A 271 5.66 -18.95 8.30
C ASP A 271 5.98 -17.76 9.24
N GLN A 272 5.01 -17.31 10.05
CA GLN A 272 5.11 -16.21 11.03
C GLN A 272 5.13 -16.72 12.47
#